data_98612240231e382962a7d5c237b7d999
#
_entry.id   98612240231e382962a7d5c237b7d999
#
_cell.length_a   1.000
_cell.length_b   1.000
_cell.length_c   1.000
_cell.angle_alpha   90.00
_cell.angle_beta   90.00
_cell.angle_gamma   90.00
#
_symmetry.space_group_name_H-M   'P 1'
#
loop_
_entity.id
_entity.type
_entity.pdbx_description
1 polymer ?
#
loop_
_entity_poly.entity_id
_entity_poly.type
_entity_poly.pdbx_seq_one_letter_code
_entity_poly.pdbx_strand_id
1 'polypeptide(L)'
;TEVDEMSARLEQLEAENRRAQIIATRGGTELRERLEDYERHVHQLEALIPQQEEVSALLNDVTTVARQTGVELAVLRPETDEVGPHYTKKSYELDLIGDYHDLGRYLASIASLPRIITPVNLEVTRFQGNQSVLDMEAPAQASLQIQTYILPSGPPADAGAEQQPGG
;
A
#
# COMPACT_ATOMS: atom_id res chain seq x y z
N THR A 1 -69.68 1.47 -7.44
CA THR A 1 -70.06 0.67 -6.25
C THR A 1 -68.80 0.39 -5.43
N GLU A 2 -68.96 0.17 -4.16
CA GLU A 2 -67.86 -0.02 -3.19
C GLU A 2 -66.88 -1.13 -3.61
N VAL A 3 -67.34 -2.15 -4.30
CA VAL A 3 -66.57 -3.26 -4.86
C VAL A 3 -65.66 -2.81 -6.01
N ASP A 4 -66.13 -1.93 -6.86
CA ASP A 4 -65.33 -1.41 -7.98
C ASP A 4 -64.22 -0.48 -7.51
N GLU A 5 -64.46 0.28 -6.45
CA GLU A 5 -63.43 1.12 -5.82
C GLU A 5 -62.35 0.31 -5.10
N MET A 6 -62.76 -0.79 -4.43
CA MET A 6 -61.83 -1.70 -3.79
C MET A 6 -60.98 -2.45 -4.83
N SER A 7 -61.54 -2.90 -5.93
CA SER A 7 -60.80 -3.59 -6.99
C SER A 7 -59.77 -2.66 -7.65
N ALA A 8 -60.16 -1.40 -7.94
CA ALA A 8 -59.24 -0.41 -8.49
C ALA A 8 -58.08 -0.08 -7.51
N ARG A 9 -58.40 -0.03 -6.22
CA ARG A 9 -57.37 0.20 -5.19
C ARG A 9 -56.41 -0.99 -5.02
N LEU A 10 -56.89 -2.22 -5.17
CA LEU A 10 -56.09 -3.44 -5.18
C LEU A 10 -55.15 -3.47 -6.38
N GLU A 11 -55.64 -3.16 -7.58
CA GLU A 11 -54.79 -3.10 -8.78
C GLU A 11 -53.70 -2.02 -8.64
N GLN A 12 -54.01 -0.89 -8.05
CA GLN A 12 -53.04 0.17 -7.80
C GLN A 12 -51.96 -0.28 -6.81
N LEU A 13 -52.31 -0.90 -5.69
CA LEU A 13 -51.40 -1.42 -4.70
C LEU A 13 -50.52 -2.56 -5.25
N GLU A 14 -51.08 -3.42 -6.08
CA GLU A 14 -50.30 -4.48 -6.74
C GLU A 14 -49.29 -3.91 -7.74
N ALA A 15 -49.67 -2.85 -8.48
CA ALA A 15 -48.78 -2.17 -9.40
C ALA A 15 -47.62 -1.46 -8.65
N GLU A 16 -47.92 -0.79 -7.55
CA GLU A 16 -46.92 -0.14 -6.70
C GLU A 16 -45.98 -1.18 -6.06
N ASN A 17 -46.48 -2.29 -5.57
CA ASN A 17 -45.69 -3.37 -4.98
C ASN A 17 -44.76 -4.01 -6.02
N ARG A 18 -45.28 -4.24 -7.25
CA ARG A 18 -44.45 -4.76 -8.36
C ARG A 18 -43.33 -3.81 -8.76
N ARG A 19 -43.62 -2.48 -8.77
CA ARG A 19 -42.58 -1.46 -9.01
C ARG A 19 -41.55 -1.43 -7.90
N ALA A 20 -41.95 -1.49 -6.64
CA ALA A 20 -41.04 -1.55 -5.49
C ALA A 20 -40.14 -2.79 -5.51
N GLN A 21 -40.68 -3.95 -5.88
CA GLN A 21 -39.89 -5.18 -6.04
C GLN A 21 -38.86 -5.08 -7.16
N ILE A 22 -39.19 -4.48 -8.29
CA ILE A 22 -38.25 -4.28 -9.40
C ILE A 22 -37.12 -3.33 -8.98
N ILE A 23 -37.43 -2.26 -8.25
CA ILE A 23 -36.42 -1.31 -7.75
C ILE A 23 -35.53 -1.98 -6.71
N ALA A 24 -36.09 -2.75 -5.79
CA ALA A 24 -35.33 -3.47 -4.76
C ALA A 24 -34.38 -4.51 -5.36
N THR A 25 -34.83 -5.26 -6.37
CA THR A 25 -33.99 -6.27 -7.05
C THR A 25 -32.90 -5.62 -7.89
N ARG A 26 -33.19 -4.55 -8.62
CA ARG A 26 -32.17 -3.84 -9.42
C ARG A 26 -31.12 -3.14 -8.54
N GLY A 27 -31.55 -2.46 -7.48
CA GLY A 27 -30.63 -1.84 -6.52
C GLY A 27 -29.74 -2.86 -5.81
N GLY A 28 -30.25 -4.04 -5.52
CA GLY A 28 -29.48 -5.11 -4.89
C GLY A 28 -28.44 -5.74 -5.80
N THR A 29 -28.73 -5.92 -7.10
CA THR A 29 -27.75 -6.45 -8.07
C THR A 29 -26.65 -5.44 -8.38
N GLU A 30 -27.00 -4.18 -8.60
CA GLU A 30 -26.03 -3.12 -8.86
C GLU A 30 -25.08 -2.91 -7.66
N LEU A 31 -25.60 -3.00 -6.44
CA LEU A 31 -24.79 -2.89 -5.24
C LEU A 31 -23.84 -4.07 -5.08
N ARG A 32 -24.29 -5.30 -5.41
CA ARG A 32 -23.43 -6.50 -5.40
C ARG A 32 -22.32 -6.43 -6.44
N GLU A 33 -22.64 -6.03 -7.66
CA GLU A 33 -21.64 -5.84 -8.72
C GLU A 33 -20.57 -4.82 -8.32
N ARG A 34 -20.98 -3.71 -7.71
CA ARG A 34 -20.02 -2.72 -7.17
C ARG A 34 -19.18 -3.28 -6.04
N LEU A 35 -19.77 -4.08 -5.16
CA LEU A 35 -19.05 -4.73 -4.07
C LEU A 35 -18.00 -5.71 -4.62
N GLU A 36 -18.35 -6.55 -5.59
CA GLU A 36 -17.43 -7.46 -6.26
C GLU A 36 -16.31 -6.73 -7.01
N ASP A 37 -16.61 -5.56 -7.60
CA ASP A 37 -15.60 -4.70 -8.23
C ASP A 37 -14.66 -4.09 -7.19
N TYR A 38 -15.17 -3.62 -6.07
CA TYR A 38 -14.34 -3.12 -4.97
C TYR A 38 -13.49 -4.21 -4.35
N GLU A 39 -14.04 -5.40 -4.10
CA GLU A 39 -13.30 -6.55 -3.58
C GLU A 39 -12.17 -6.95 -4.53
N ARG A 40 -12.42 -7.00 -5.85
CA ARG A 40 -11.38 -7.26 -6.86
C ARG A 40 -10.27 -6.21 -6.83
N HIS A 41 -10.61 -4.92 -6.73
CA HIS A 41 -9.63 -3.86 -6.64
C HIS A 41 -8.83 -3.92 -5.33
N VAL A 42 -9.49 -4.21 -4.21
CA VAL A 42 -8.82 -4.42 -2.91
C VAL A 42 -7.83 -5.57 -3.00
N HIS A 43 -8.22 -6.73 -3.54
CA HIS A 43 -7.30 -7.86 -3.72
C HIS A 43 -6.13 -7.55 -4.66
N GLN A 44 -6.33 -6.74 -5.70
CA GLN A 44 -5.24 -6.29 -6.55
C GLN A 44 -4.27 -5.36 -5.81
N LEU A 45 -4.79 -4.49 -4.95
CA LEU A 45 -3.97 -3.62 -4.10
C LEU A 45 -3.26 -4.40 -2.99
N GLU A 46 -3.93 -5.36 -2.36
CA GLU A 46 -3.33 -6.25 -1.36
C GLU A 46 -2.18 -7.07 -1.94
N ALA A 47 -2.27 -7.49 -3.21
CA ALA A 47 -1.19 -8.18 -3.91
C ALA A 47 0.06 -7.31 -4.12
N LEU A 48 -0.07 -5.98 -4.01
CA LEU A 48 1.03 -5.03 -4.09
C LEU A 48 1.62 -4.69 -2.70
N ILE A 49 0.92 -5.07 -1.61
CA ILE A 49 1.39 -4.82 -0.25
C ILE A 49 2.16 -6.04 0.24
N PRO A 50 3.47 -5.94 0.45
CA PRO A 50 4.29 -7.06 0.88
C PRO A 50 3.88 -7.58 2.27
N GLN A 51 3.87 -8.90 2.44
CA GLN A 51 3.76 -9.54 3.75
C GLN A 51 5.11 -9.45 4.49
N GLN A 52 5.15 -9.76 5.78
CA GLN A 52 6.40 -9.65 6.58
C GLN A 52 7.59 -10.42 5.98
N GLU A 53 7.35 -11.55 5.34
CA GLU A 53 8.39 -12.34 4.66
C GLU A 53 9.01 -11.61 3.47
N GLU A 54 8.28 -10.69 2.85
CA GLU A 54 8.75 -9.92 1.71
C GLU A 54 9.67 -8.75 2.08
N VAL A 55 9.72 -8.34 3.35
CA VAL A 55 10.67 -7.32 3.82
C VAL A 55 12.11 -7.80 3.65
N SER A 56 12.39 -9.07 3.97
CA SER A 56 13.71 -9.65 3.77
C SER A 56 14.09 -9.71 2.29
N ALA A 57 13.14 -10.03 1.42
CA ALA A 57 13.34 -9.99 -0.01
C ALA A 57 13.59 -8.55 -0.52
N LEU A 58 12.86 -7.56 0.02
CA LEU A 58 13.10 -6.15 -0.30
C LEU A 58 14.53 -5.72 0.04
N LEU A 59 15.04 -6.07 1.22
CA LEU A 59 16.40 -5.73 1.64
C LEU A 59 17.46 -6.40 0.76
N ASN A 60 17.19 -7.63 0.32
CA ASN A 60 18.03 -8.32 -0.65
C ASN A 60 18.01 -7.63 -2.03
N ASP A 61 16.84 -7.20 -2.49
CA ASP A 61 16.70 -6.49 -3.77
C ASP A 61 17.47 -5.16 -3.72
N VAL A 62 17.29 -4.37 -2.67
CA VAL A 62 18.01 -3.10 -2.44
C VAL A 62 19.51 -3.30 -2.46
N THR A 63 20.02 -4.34 -1.78
CA THR A 63 21.44 -4.67 -1.74
C THR A 63 21.96 -5.16 -3.10
N THR A 64 21.14 -5.93 -3.82
CA THR A 64 21.51 -6.46 -5.14
C THR A 64 21.58 -5.33 -6.17
N VAL A 65 20.62 -4.41 -6.16
CA VAL A 65 20.63 -3.23 -7.04
C VAL A 65 21.85 -2.35 -6.75
N ALA A 66 22.24 -2.16 -5.48
CA ALA A 66 23.44 -1.42 -5.13
C ALA A 66 24.70 -2.03 -5.78
N ARG A 67 24.88 -3.34 -5.67
CA ARG A 67 26.00 -4.03 -6.33
C ARG A 67 25.97 -3.93 -7.85
N GLN A 68 24.78 -4.02 -8.46
CA GLN A 68 24.63 -3.95 -9.92
C GLN A 68 24.93 -2.56 -10.47
N THR A 69 24.67 -1.52 -9.71
CA THR A 69 24.92 -0.12 -10.10
C THR A 69 26.28 0.39 -9.68
N GLY A 70 27.10 -0.42 -8.98
CA GLY A 70 28.41 0.00 -8.51
C GLY A 70 28.38 0.91 -7.28
N VAL A 71 27.24 0.96 -6.59
CA VAL A 71 27.04 1.74 -5.36
C VAL A 71 27.34 0.87 -4.14
N GLU A 72 28.14 1.38 -3.22
CA GLU A 72 28.40 0.76 -1.93
C GLU A 72 27.30 1.16 -0.92
N LEU A 73 26.65 0.16 -0.34
CA LEU A 73 25.70 0.34 0.74
C LEU A 73 26.48 0.33 2.07
N ALA A 74 26.80 1.52 2.59
CA ALA A 74 27.60 1.68 3.80
C ALA A 74 26.79 1.39 5.07
N VAL A 75 25.53 1.83 5.09
CA VAL A 75 24.61 1.65 6.23
C VAL A 75 23.24 1.24 5.73
N LEU A 76 22.63 0.30 6.43
CA LEU A 76 21.22 -0.07 6.33
C LEU A 76 20.70 -0.30 7.75
N ARG A 77 19.86 0.61 8.23
CA ARG A 77 19.29 0.54 9.57
C ARG A 77 17.78 0.53 9.53
N PRO A 78 17.12 -0.45 10.16
CA PRO A 78 15.69 -0.36 10.38
C PRO A 78 15.40 0.73 11.42
N GLU A 79 14.34 1.50 11.16
CA GLU A 79 13.77 2.43 12.12
C GLU A 79 12.58 1.80 12.85
N THR A 80 12.02 2.54 13.81
CA THR A 80 10.85 2.08 14.56
C THR A 80 9.64 1.98 13.63
N ASP A 81 8.96 0.82 13.66
CA ASP A 81 7.75 0.59 12.89
C ASP A 81 6.61 1.50 13.36
N GLU A 82 5.90 2.12 12.44
CA GLU A 82 4.68 2.85 12.73
C GLU A 82 3.47 1.96 12.45
N VAL A 83 2.85 1.46 13.51
CA VAL A 83 1.69 0.57 13.42
C VAL A 83 0.41 1.40 13.30
N GLY A 84 -0.26 1.31 12.15
CA GLY A 84 -1.56 1.88 11.90
C GLY A 84 -2.69 0.84 11.99
N PRO A 85 -3.95 1.28 11.94
CA PRO A 85 -5.10 0.37 12.04
C PRO A 85 -5.24 -0.58 10.83
N HIS A 86 -4.73 -0.19 9.66
CA HIS A 86 -4.88 -0.93 8.41
C HIS A 86 -3.57 -1.36 7.78
N TYR A 87 -2.45 -0.78 8.23
CA TYR A 87 -1.11 -1.09 7.72
C TYR A 87 -0.05 -0.78 8.77
N THR A 88 1.10 -1.40 8.63
CA THR A 88 2.31 -1.03 9.36
C THR A 88 3.29 -0.41 8.38
N LYS A 89 3.73 0.82 8.67
CA LYS A 89 4.77 1.48 7.90
C LYS A 89 6.14 1.08 8.46
N LYS A 90 6.99 0.54 7.61
CA LYS A 90 8.39 0.23 7.93
C LYS A 90 9.30 1.22 7.24
N SER A 91 10.24 1.76 7.98
CA SER A 91 11.22 2.72 7.50
C SER A 91 12.64 2.17 7.68
N TYR A 92 13.50 2.44 6.70
CA TYR A 92 14.89 2.04 6.71
C TYR A 92 15.75 3.21 6.29
N GLU A 93 16.77 3.51 7.08
CA GLU A 93 17.79 4.49 6.74
C GLU A 93 18.90 3.80 5.93
N LEU A 94 19.30 4.41 4.84
CA LEU A 94 20.35 3.95 3.94
C LEU A 94 21.39 5.05 3.76
N ASP A 95 22.66 4.68 3.94
CA ASP A 95 23.81 5.49 3.52
C ASP A 95 24.52 4.78 2.36
N LEU A 96 24.69 5.49 1.28
CA LEU A 96 25.22 5.01 0.01
C LEU A 96 26.48 5.82 -0.35
N ILE A 97 27.47 5.14 -0.90
CA ILE A 97 28.68 5.77 -1.45
C ILE A 97 28.84 5.29 -2.88
N GLY A 98 29.08 6.20 -3.81
CA GLY A 98 29.27 5.85 -5.22
C GLY A 98 29.48 7.08 -6.07
N ASP A 99 29.71 6.87 -7.36
CA ASP A 99 29.70 7.97 -8.30
C ASP A 99 28.30 8.59 -8.42
N TYR A 100 28.24 9.89 -8.61
CA TYR A 100 26.98 10.64 -8.69
C TYR A 100 25.98 10.02 -9.69
N HIS A 101 26.46 9.59 -10.85
CA HIS A 101 25.63 8.96 -11.87
C HIS A 101 25.16 7.55 -11.47
N ASP A 102 25.99 6.83 -10.73
CA ASP A 102 25.65 5.47 -10.23
C ASP A 102 24.61 5.55 -9.15
N LEU A 103 24.69 6.55 -8.26
CA LEU A 103 23.63 6.85 -7.29
C LEU A 103 22.30 7.18 -8.00
N GLY A 104 22.32 7.95 -9.06
CA GLY A 104 21.14 8.24 -9.87
C GLY A 104 20.54 6.97 -10.51
N ARG A 105 21.37 6.10 -11.05
CA ARG A 105 20.94 4.78 -11.60
C ARG A 105 20.37 3.87 -10.51
N TYR A 106 20.98 3.86 -9.34
CA TYR A 106 20.49 3.12 -8.19
C TYR A 106 19.08 3.56 -7.78
N LEU A 107 18.86 4.87 -7.60
CA LEU A 107 17.55 5.43 -7.25
C LEU A 107 16.48 5.11 -8.29
N ALA A 108 16.82 5.24 -9.57
CA ALA A 108 15.91 4.89 -10.67
C ALA A 108 15.56 3.39 -10.66
N SER A 109 16.52 2.52 -10.36
CA SER A 109 16.31 1.08 -10.28
C SER A 109 15.43 0.69 -9.09
N ILE A 110 15.63 1.32 -7.92
CA ILE A 110 14.76 1.10 -6.75
C ILE A 110 13.34 1.56 -7.04
N ALA A 111 13.15 2.71 -7.67
CA ALA A 111 11.83 3.22 -8.06
C ALA A 111 11.11 2.33 -9.06
N SER A 112 11.84 1.46 -9.76
CA SER A 112 11.30 0.52 -10.77
C SER A 112 10.94 -0.85 -10.18
N LEU A 113 11.23 -1.09 -8.90
CA LEU A 113 10.87 -2.36 -8.26
C LEU A 113 9.34 -2.52 -8.21
N PRO A 114 8.80 -3.72 -8.43
CA PRO A 114 7.36 -3.98 -8.41
C PRO A 114 6.81 -4.04 -6.98
N ARG A 115 7.05 -2.99 -6.19
CA ARG A 115 6.70 -2.89 -4.76
C ARG A 115 6.40 -1.44 -4.40
N ILE A 116 5.62 -1.25 -3.34
CA ILE A 116 5.38 0.08 -2.78
C ILE A 116 6.58 0.48 -1.93
N ILE A 117 7.51 1.20 -2.54
CA ILE A 117 8.70 1.76 -1.90
C ILE A 117 8.71 3.25 -2.17
N THR A 118 8.80 4.03 -1.11
CA THR A 118 8.88 5.49 -1.22
C THR A 118 10.21 5.97 -0.66
N PRO A 119 11.15 6.42 -1.50
CA PRO A 119 12.34 7.12 -1.02
C PRO A 119 11.95 8.51 -0.52
N VAL A 120 12.41 8.86 0.67
CA VAL A 120 12.19 10.16 1.31
C VAL A 120 13.50 10.67 1.91
N ASN A 121 13.56 11.96 2.21
CA ASN A 121 14.69 12.59 2.89
C ASN A 121 16.04 12.36 2.18
N LEU A 122 16.04 12.38 0.84
CA LEU A 122 17.27 12.19 0.07
C LEU A 122 18.18 13.42 0.24
N GLU A 123 19.38 13.19 0.74
CA GLU A 123 20.46 14.16 0.81
C GLU A 123 21.68 13.59 0.07
N VAL A 124 22.21 14.35 -0.87
CA VAL A 124 23.42 13.97 -1.62
C VAL A 124 24.50 15.00 -1.37
N THR A 125 25.63 14.54 -0.85
CA THR A 125 26.80 15.36 -0.54
C THR A 125 28.05 14.79 -1.20
N ARG A 126 29.07 15.64 -1.33
CA ARG A 126 30.38 15.16 -1.79
C ARG A 126 30.96 14.22 -0.74
N PHE A 127 31.44 13.05 -1.15
CA PHE A 127 32.17 12.16 -0.26
C PHE A 127 33.46 12.81 0.23
N GLN A 128 33.62 12.88 1.55
CA GLN A 128 34.79 13.53 2.20
C GLN A 128 35.80 12.52 2.77
N GLY A 129 35.64 11.24 2.45
CA GLY A 129 36.56 10.19 2.88
C GLY A 129 37.86 10.15 2.07
N ASN A 130 38.68 9.14 2.33
CA ASN A 130 39.95 8.93 1.64
C ASN A 130 39.70 8.51 0.18
N GLN A 131 39.75 9.48 -0.73
CA GLN A 131 39.47 9.29 -2.18
C GLN A 131 40.49 8.36 -2.85
N SER A 132 41.67 8.15 -2.26
CA SER A 132 42.73 7.28 -2.81
C SER A 132 42.38 5.80 -2.81
N VAL A 133 41.31 5.40 -2.12
CA VAL A 133 40.86 3.99 -2.02
C VAL A 133 39.69 3.72 -2.97
N LEU A 134 39.02 4.78 -3.44
CA LEU A 134 37.85 4.70 -4.32
C LEU A 134 38.27 5.10 -5.73
N ASP A 135 38.29 4.16 -6.65
CA ASP A 135 38.53 4.40 -8.09
C ASP A 135 37.31 5.02 -8.75
N MET A 136 36.87 6.21 -8.25
CA MET A 136 35.65 6.92 -8.63
C MET A 136 35.98 8.30 -9.17
N GLU A 137 35.30 8.70 -10.26
CA GLU A 137 35.52 10.02 -10.89
C GLU A 137 34.87 11.17 -10.09
N ALA A 138 33.69 10.95 -9.55
CA ALA A 138 32.91 11.95 -8.82
C ALA A 138 32.28 11.34 -7.55
N PRO A 139 33.09 10.96 -6.55
CA PRO A 139 32.57 10.28 -5.38
C PRO A 139 31.60 11.16 -4.59
N ALA A 140 30.41 10.62 -4.35
CA ALA A 140 29.34 11.23 -3.61
C ALA A 140 28.83 10.26 -2.54
N GLN A 141 28.27 10.82 -1.49
CA GLN A 141 27.55 10.12 -0.46
C GLN A 141 26.08 10.53 -0.52
N ALA A 142 25.19 9.58 -0.49
CA ALA A 142 23.77 9.82 -0.40
C ALA A 142 23.22 9.18 0.86
N SER A 143 22.49 9.95 1.65
CA SER A 143 21.67 9.46 2.75
C SER A 143 20.21 9.57 2.35
N LEU A 144 19.46 8.51 2.52
CA LEU A 144 18.03 8.48 2.25
C LEU A 144 17.32 7.51 3.17
N GLN A 145 16.02 7.73 3.32
CA GLN A 145 15.14 6.82 4.00
C GLN A 145 14.21 6.17 2.98
N ILE A 146 14.02 4.87 3.05
CA ILE A 146 12.99 4.17 2.29
C ILE A 146 11.85 3.78 3.21
N GLN A 147 10.64 3.98 2.74
CA GLN A 147 9.41 3.60 3.44
C GLN A 147 8.67 2.54 2.64
N THR A 148 8.21 1.51 3.31
CA THR A 148 7.34 0.48 2.75
C THR A 148 6.18 0.21 3.69
N TYR A 149 5.11 -0.38 3.16
CA TYR A 149 3.89 -0.63 3.90
C TYR A 149 3.60 -2.13 3.85
N ILE A 150 3.26 -2.70 4.99
CA ILE A 150 2.86 -4.11 5.12
C ILE A 150 1.50 -4.21 5.78
N LEU A 151 0.77 -5.29 5.48
CA LEU A 151 -0.47 -5.59 6.20
C LEU A 151 -0.15 -6.00 7.64
N PRO A 152 -0.96 -5.55 8.62
CA PRO A 152 -0.79 -5.98 10.00
C PRO A 152 -1.02 -7.48 10.10
N SER A 153 -0.12 -8.18 10.78
CA SER A 153 -0.24 -9.62 11.05
C SER A 153 -1.17 -9.85 12.23
N GLY A 154 -2.47 -9.72 12.02
CA GLY A 154 -3.47 -9.96 13.06
C GLY A 154 -4.87 -9.47 12.65
N PRO A 155 -5.94 -9.98 13.27
CA PRO A 155 -7.27 -9.44 13.05
C PRO A 155 -7.29 -7.96 13.47
N PRO A 156 -8.05 -7.10 12.75
CA PRO A 156 -8.16 -5.68 13.08
C PRO A 156 -8.61 -5.52 14.55
N ALA A 157 -7.94 -4.64 15.27
CA ALA A 157 -8.15 -4.42 16.70
C ALA A 157 -9.53 -3.81 17.06
N ASP A 158 -10.42 -3.63 16.12
CA ASP A 158 -11.70 -2.94 16.27
C ASP A 158 -12.96 -3.84 16.26
N ALA A 159 -12.83 -5.12 16.57
CA ALA A 159 -13.99 -5.99 16.72
C ALA A 159 -14.27 -6.36 18.19
N GLY A 160 -14.30 -5.38 19.10
CA GLY A 160 -14.52 -5.75 20.48
C GLY A 160 -14.70 -4.64 21.51
N ALA A 161 -15.55 -3.65 21.24
CA ALA A 161 -16.03 -2.76 22.30
C ALA A 161 -17.52 -2.42 22.13
N GLU A 162 -18.36 -3.43 21.90
CA GLU A 162 -19.75 -3.32 22.33
C GLU A 162 -19.82 -3.68 23.82
N GLN A 163 -19.67 -2.66 24.64
CA GLN A 163 -20.08 -2.71 26.04
C GLN A 163 -21.58 -2.98 26.10
N GLN A 164 -21.95 -4.17 26.56
CA GLN A 164 -23.30 -4.43 27.05
C GLN A 164 -23.58 -3.49 28.22
N PRO A 165 -24.66 -2.72 28.20
CA PRO A 165 -25.16 -2.10 29.41
C PRO A 165 -25.81 -3.17 30.27
N GLY A 166 -25.17 -3.50 31.36
CA GLY A 166 -25.75 -4.34 32.42
C GLY A 166 -26.98 -3.64 33.00
N GLY A 167 -28.08 -4.35 33.02
CA GLY A 167 -29.28 -4.02 33.78
C GLY A 167 -29.17 -4.39 35.28
#